data_0a5389063aa71076a6d7dbc6a66bd5ae
#
_entry.id   0a5389063aa71076a6d7dbc6a66bd5ae
#
_cell.length_a   1.000
_cell.length_b   1.000
_cell.length_c   1.000
_cell.angle_alpha   90.00
_cell.angle_beta   90.00
_cell.angle_gamma   90.00
#
_symmetry.space_group_name_H-M   'P 1'
#
loop_
_entity.id
_entity.type
_entity.pdbx_description
1 polymer ?
#
loop_
_entity_poly.entity_id
_entity_poly.type
_entity_poly.pdbx_seq_one_letter_code
_entity_poly.pdbx_strand_id
1 'polypeptide(L)'
;PRLFPLCVAVLACLGLSLSAADRPPNILMIVSDDHAWFDYGFMGSKAVSTPHLDKLAAESRVFPRGYVTNSLCGPSLASMLTGRHVHRHGITGNDPRMPAVEGAKGAGKAAAAKQKSAAFLEGRAQMIKLFQQSPILPRLLGEQGYVSLQTGKWWMGPYQTGGFTEGMTKGGRHGDEGLDIGRKTLAPLTDFISRAKKDGKPFFAWYAPMLPHDPHTPPERLLAKYRDKSPTPQAAKYHAMVEWFDETIGDIRAH
;
A
#
# COMPACT_ATOMS: atom_id res chain seq x y z
N PRO A 1 -3.79 -49.46 -58.17
CA PRO A 1 -3.42 -49.81 -56.85
C PRO A 1 -3.08 -48.54 -56.03
N ARG A 2 -3.87 -48.33 -55.17
CA ARG A 2 -3.79 -47.76 -53.83
C ARG A 2 -2.54 -46.89 -53.50
N LEU A 3 -2.76 -45.58 -53.50
CA LEU A 3 -1.96 -44.57 -52.83
C LEU A 3 -2.90 -43.77 -51.93
N PHE A 4 -2.89 -44.01 -50.62
CA PHE A 4 -3.29 -43.29 -49.44
C PHE A 4 -2.78 -44.10 -48.25
N PRO A 5 -2.29 -43.55 -47.13
CA PRO A 5 -2.35 -42.19 -46.61
C PRO A 5 -0.99 -41.72 -46.02
N LEU A 6 -0.60 -40.48 -46.25
CA LEU A 6 0.55 -39.90 -45.56
C LEU A 6 0.35 -38.39 -45.31
N CYS A 7 -0.83 -37.97 -44.85
CA CYS A 7 -1.12 -36.54 -44.58
C CYS A 7 -1.81 -36.28 -43.24
N VAL A 8 -1.64 -37.10 -42.21
CA VAL A 8 -2.33 -36.91 -40.91
C VAL A 8 -1.37 -36.74 -39.72
N ALA A 9 -0.07 -36.62 -39.91
CA ALA A 9 0.87 -36.60 -38.77
C ALA A 9 1.68 -35.29 -38.56
N VAL A 10 1.28 -34.14 -39.10
CA VAL A 10 2.03 -32.87 -38.94
C VAL A 10 1.27 -31.77 -38.19
N LEU A 11 0.06 -32.00 -37.71
CA LEU A 11 -0.73 -30.96 -37.03
C LEU A 11 -0.75 -31.00 -35.47
N ALA A 12 0.17 -31.71 -34.82
CA ALA A 12 0.11 -31.92 -33.38
C ALA A 12 1.26 -31.28 -32.57
N CYS A 13 2.07 -30.41 -33.16
CA CYS A 13 3.21 -29.78 -32.42
C CYS A 13 3.32 -28.27 -32.62
N LEU A 14 2.21 -27.57 -32.80
CA LEU A 14 2.18 -26.13 -32.50
C LEU A 14 1.75 -25.97 -31.04
N GLY A 15 2.61 -26.40 -30.14
CA GLY A 15 2.61 -25.96 -28.76
C GLY A 15 2.84 -24.45 -28.81
N LEU A 16 1.79 -23.67 -28.59
CA LEU A 16 1.87 -22.24 -28.34
C LEU A 16 2.73 -22.04 -27.09
N SER A 17 4.03 -21.92 -27.28
CA SER A 17 4.89 -21.30 -26.27
C SER A 17 4.42 -19.86 -26.17
N LEU A 18 3.47 -19.60 -25.27
CA LEU A 18 3.17 -18.25 -24.83
C LEU A 18 4.50 -17.68 -24.31
N SER A 19 5.08 -16.78 -25.11
CA SER A 19 6.29 -16.06 -24.75
C SER A 19 6.06 -15.39 -23.39
N ALA A 20 7.07 -15.39 -22.54
CA ALA A 20 7.01 -14.65 -21.26
C ALA A 20 6.67 -13.16 -21.45
N ALA A 21 6.79 -12.63 -22.67
CA ALA A 21 6.40 -11.28 -23.08
C ALA A 21 4.88 -11.03 -23.13
N ASP A 22 4.05 -12.09 -23.18
CA ASP A 22 2.59 -11.97 -23.31
C ASP A 22 1.85 -12.00 -21.96
N ARG A 23 2.56 -12.19 -20.85
CA ARG A 23 1.93 -12.18 -19.52
C ARG A 23 1.93 -10.77 -18.93
N PRO A 24 0.78 -10.28 -18.45
CA PRO A 24 0.72 -9.01 -17.75
C PRO A 24 1.67 -9.01 -16.53
N PRO A 25 2.40 -7.90 -16.27
CA PRO A 25 3.34 -7.84 -15.15
C PRO A 25 2.61 -7.90 -13.81
N ASN A 26 3.22 -8.53 -12.82
CA ASN A 26 2.79 -8.39 -11.44
C ASN A 26 3.11 -6.99 -10.91
N ILE A 27 2.23 -6.45 -10.10
CA ILE A 27 2.36 -5.09 -9.56
C ILE A 27 2.35 -5.17 -8.03
N LEU A 28 3.45 -4.80 -7.41
CA LEU A 28 3.55 -4.57 -5.97
C LEU A 28 3.73 -3.07 -5.73
N MET A 29 2.70 -2.42 -5.20
CA MET A 29 2.74 -1.01 -4.84
C MET A 29 3.10 -0.85 -3.37
N ILE A 30 4.27 -0.28 -3.10
CA ILE A 30 4.80 -0.07 -1.76
C ILE A 30 4.63 1.41 -1.41
N VAL A 31 3.97 1.71 -0.28
CA VAL A 31 3.71 3.07 0.18
C VAL A 31 4.18 3.21 1.62
N SER A 32 5.21 4.01 1.84
CA SER A 32 5.61 4.42 3.21
C SER A 32 4.66 5.49 3.75
N ASP A 33 4.51 5.55 5.07
CA ASP A 33 3.57 6.43 5.76
C ASP A 33 4.29 7.40 6.69
N ASP A 34 4.13 8.71 6.47
CA ASP A 34 4.84 9.79 7.17
C ASP A 34 6.39 9.65 7.06
N HIS A 35 6.88 9.26 5.89
CA HIS A 35 8.30 9.13 5.60
C HIS A 35 8.83 10.38 4.91
N ALA A 36 9.84 11.01 5.48
CA ALA A 36 10.41 12.22 4.91
C ALA A 36 11.18 11.93 3.61
N TRP A 37 11.01 12.81 2.63
CA TRP A 37 11.60 12.70 1.30
C TRP A 37 13.13 12.48 1.29
N PHE A 38 13.85 13.06 2.25
CA PHE A 38 15.30 12.97 2.35
C PHE A 38 15.81 11.83 3.23
N ASP A 39 14.93 11.04 3.88
CA ASP A 39 15.33 9.96 4.79
C ASP A 39 15.49 8.62 4.07
N TYR A 40 16.30 8.64 3.01
CA TYR A 40 16.73 7.48 2.25
C TYR A 40 18.23 7.57 1.97
N GLY A 41 18.97 6.46 2.04
CA GLY A 41 20.40 6.42 1.71
C GLY A 41 20.69 6.88 0.29
N PHE A 42 19.92 6.40 -0.70
CA PHE A 42 20.06 6.79 -2.10
C PHE A 42 19.72 8.28 -2.39
N MET A 43 19.03 8.95 -1.46
CA MET A 43 18.81 10.41 -1.49
C MET A 43 19.89 11.20 -0.74
N GLY A 44 20.90 10.50 -0.17
CA GLY A 44 22.04 11.11 0.51
C GLY A 44 21.91 11.23 2.02
N SER A 45 20.86 10.68 2.63
CA SER A 45 20.72 10.65 4.09
C SER A 45 21.90 9.95 4.76
N LYS A 46 22.41 10.56 5.84
CA LYS A 46 23.37 9.96 6.75
C LYS A 46 22.76 9.62 8.12
N ALA A 47 21.51 9.99 8.32
CA ALA A 47 20.80 9.81 9.59
C ALA A 47 20.15 8.43 9.72
N VAL A 48 19.84 7.78 8.60
CA VAL A 48 19.14 6.50 8.53
C VAL A 48 19.90 5.50 7.67
N SER A 49 19.64 4.21 7.89
CA SER A 49 20.17 3.10 7.08
C SER A 49 19.03 2.47 6.29
N THR A 50 19.13 2.49 4.96
CA THR A 50 18.08 1.95 4.06
C THR A 50 18.68 1.07 2.94
N PRO A 51 19.48 0.04 3.28
CA PRO A 51 20.25 -0.72 2.28
C PRO A 51 19.37 -1.48 1.28
N HIS A 52 18.17 -1.93 1.67
CA HIS A 52 17.27 -2.64 0.78
C HIS A 52 16.57 -1.70 -0.21
N LEU A 53 16.16 -0.51 0.25
CA LEU A 53 15.61 0.55 -0.60
C LEU A 53 16.69 1.14 -1.50
N ASP A 54 17.92 1.31 -1.01
CA ASP A 54 19.05 1.77 -1.81
C ASP A 54 19.36 0.79 -2.95
N LYS A 55 19.34 -0.51 -2.65
CA LYS A 55 19.49 -1.56 -3.67
C LYS A 55 18.33 -1.54 -4.67
N LEU A 56 17.09 -1.40 -4.20
CA LEU A 56 15.93 -1.28 -5.08
C LEU A 56 16.04 -0.05 -5.99
N ALA A 57 16.47 1.08 -5.46
CA ALA A 57 16.70 2.30 -6.23
C ALA A 57 17.78 2.13 -7.30
N ALA A 58 18.88 1.44 -6.97
CA ALA A 58 19.97 1.17 -7.92
C ALA A 58 19.53 0.27 -9.10
N GLU A 59 18.53 -0.58 -8.89
CA GLU A 59 17.96 -1.49 -9.89
C GLU A 59 16.75 -0.89 -10.63
N SER A 60 16.35 0.34 -10.31
CA SER A 60 15.08 0.94 -10.73
C SER A 60 15.26 2.31 -11.38
N ARG A 61 14.20 2.81 -11.99
CA ARG A 61 14.13 4.23 -12.38
C ARG A 61 13.69 5.05 -11.17
N VAL A 62 14.54 5.94 -10.71
CA VAL A 62 14.28 6.86 -9.60
C VAL A 62 13.71 8.19 -10.10
N PHE A 63 12.63 8.66 -9.48
CA PHE A 63 11.99 9.95 -9.73
C PHE A 63 12.15 10.86 -8.51
N PRO A 64 13.27 11.58 -8.35
CA PRO A 64 13.57 12.33 -7.12
C PRO A 64 12.66 13.55 -6.91
N ARG A 65 11.89 13.95 -7.90
CA ARG A 65 10.91 15.05 -7.84
C ARG A 65 9.48 14.54 -7.94
N GLY A 66 9.15 13.49 -7.20
CA GLY A 66 7.76 13.02 -7.04
C GLY A 66 7.03 13.86 -5.99
N TYR A 67 5.80 14.26 -6.28
CA TYR A 67 4.97 15.07 -5.38
C TYR A 67 3.66 14.36 -5.11
N VAL A 68 3.28 14.27 -3.84
CA VAL A 68 1.96 13.81 -3.44
C VAL A 68 0.92 14.92 -3.67
N THR A 69 -0.31 14.54 -3.97
CA THR A 69 -1.38 15.51 -4.24
C THR A 69 -1.91 16.19 -2.98
N ASN A 70 -1.64 15.62 -1.83
CA ASN A 70 -2.04 16.13 -0.51
C ASN A 70 -1.12 15.54 0.56
N SER A 71 -0.84 16.29 1.62
CA SER A 71 -0.01 15.86 2.75
C SER A 71 -0.72 14.92 3.73
N LEU A 72 -2.06 14.79 3.65
CA LEU A 72 -2.83 13.89 4.50
C LEU A 72 -3.00 12.51 3.87
N CYS A 73 -2.94 11.44 4.71
CA CYS A 73 -2.99 10.04 4.29
C CYS A 73 -4.21 9.72 3.42
N GLY A 74 -5.43 9.96 3.92
CA GLY A 74 -6.67 9.60 3.23
C GLY A 74 -6.79 10.20 1.83
N PRO A 75 -6.66 11.54 1.65
CA PRO A 75 -6.68 12.19 0.34
C PRO A 75 -5.57 11.73 -0.60
N SER A 76 -4.34 11.53 -0.06
CA SER A 76 -3.20 11.07 -0.86
C SER A 76 -3.40 9.66 -1.38
N LEU A 77 -3.80 8.71 -0.51
CA LEU A 77 -4.09 7.32 -0.91
C LEU A 77 -5.26 7.25 -1.91
N ALA A 78 -6.30 8.07 -1.72
CA ALA A 78 -7.39 8.17 -2.67
C ALA A 78 -6.91 8.66 -4.04
N SER A 79 -6.01 9.66 -4.08
CA SER A 79 -5.41 10.13 -5.33
C SER A 79 -4.58 9.07 -6.03
N MET A 80 -3.76 8.31 -5.29
CA MET A 80 -2.95 7.21 -5.84
C MET A 80 -3.82 6.15 -6.51
N LEU A 81 -4.92 5.76 -5.86
CA LEU A 81 -5.79 4.69 -6.34
C LEU A 81 -6.77 5.14 -7.43
N THR A 82 -7.13 6.42 -7.48
CA THR A 82 -8.08 6.95 -8.47
C THR A 82 -7.42 7.62 -9.66
N GLY A 83 -6.11 7.93 -9.58
CA GLY A 83 -5.42 8.75 -10.57
C GLY A 83 -5.97 10.19 -10.65
N ARG A 84 -6.71 10.66 -9.64
CA ARG A 84 -7.35 11.98 -9.63
C ARG A 84 -6.80 12.86 -8.52
N HIS A 85 -6.72 14.16 -8.79
CA HIS A 85 -6.44 15.16 -7.75
C HIS A 85 -7.58 15.29 -6.76
N VAL A 86 -7.27 15.77 -5.55
CA VAL A 86 -8.20 15.92 -4.42
C VAL A 86 -9.50 16.66 -4.80
N HIS A 87 -9.41 17.73 -5.60
CA HIS A 87 -10.59 18.49 -6.03
C HIS A 87 -11.52 17.70 -6.99
N ARG A 88 -11.00 16.63 -7.62
CA ARG A 88 -11.79 15.79 -8.54
C ARG A 88 -12.46 14.63 -7.84
N HIS A 89 -11.81 13.97 -6.86
CA HIS A 89 -12.44 12.90 -6.10
C HIS A 89 -13.16 13.39 -4.82
N GLY A 90 -12.96 14.65 -4.40
CA GLY A 90 -13.70 15.30 -3.31
C GLY A 90 -13.30 14.87 -1.89
N ILE A 91 -12.32 13.97 -1.73
CA ILE A 91 -11.83 13.51 -0.42
C ILE A 91 -10.73 14.46 0.03
N THR A 92 -11.07 15.39 0.94
CA THR A 92 -10.23 16.53 1.30
C THR A 92 -9.56 16.38 2.67
N GLY A 93 -9.83 15.29 3.39
CA GLY A 93 -9.28 15.03 4.74
C GLY A 93 -9.31 13.56 5.09
N ASN A 94 -8.64 13.21 6.19
CA ASN A 94 -8.68 11.86 6.75
C ASN A 94 -10.05 11.51 7.36
N ASP A 95 -10.72 12.52 7.87
CA ASP A 95 -12.04 12.40 8.49
C ASP A 95 -13.02 13.35 7.78
N PRO A 96 -14.33 13.08 7.83
CA PRO A 96 -15.33 13.97 7.26
C PRO A 96 -15.28 15.33 7.96
N ARG A 97 -15.59 16.40 7.20
CA ARG A 97 -15.78 17.73 7.79
C ARG A 97 -16.98 17.69 8.73
N MET A 98 -16.72 18.00 9.98
CA MET A 98 -17.75 18.11 11.01
C MET A 98 -18.00 19.58 11.32
N PRO A 99 -19.26 19.97 11.63
CA PRO A 99 -19.51 21.27 12.22
C PRO A 99 -18.60 21.52 13.42
N ALA A 100 -18.14 22.75 13.58
CA ALA A 100 -17.37 23.13 14.77
C ALA A 100 -18.25 22.90 16.01
N VAL A 101 -17.77 22.06 16.94
CA VAL A 101 -18.40 21.89 18.24
C VAL A 101 -17.75 22.89 19.17
N GLU A 102 -18.46 23.97 19.50
CA GLU A 102 -17.99 24.92 20.52
C GLU A 102 -17.78 24.20 21.85
N GLY A 103 -16.64 24.41 22.47
CA GLY A 103 -16.33 23.92 23.82
C GLY A 103 -15.68 22.55 23.94
N ALA A 104 -15.30 21.85 22.86
CA ALA A 104 -14.60 20.57 22.94
C ALA A 104 -13.15 20.73 23.40
N LYS A 105 -12.94 20.88 24.69
CA LYS A 105 -11.63 20.78 25.34
C LYS A 105 -11.38 19.31 25.74
N GLY A 106 -10.39 18.65 25.10
CA GLY A 106 -9.95 17.30 25.45
C GLY A 106 -9.79 16.36 24.27
N ALA A 107 -8.54 16.10 23.84
CA ALA A 107 -8.27 15.46 22.55
C ALA A 107 -8.65 13.97 22.43
N GLY A 108 -8.64 13.16 23.49
CA GLY A 108 -8.75 11.70 23.39
C GLY A 108 -10.19 11.16 23.46
N LYS A 109 -10.90 11.37 24.57
CA LYS A 109 -12.28 10.84 24.75
C LYS A 109 -13.29 11.54 23.83
N ALA A 110 -13.13 12.86 23.62
CA ALA A 110 -13.97 13.64 22.72
C ALA A 110 -13.79 13.19 21.24
N ALA A 111 -12.57 12.88 20.82
CA ALA A 111 -12.31 12.36 19.49
C ALA A 111 -12.94 10.98 19.26
N ALA A 112 -12.88 10.07 20.23
CA ALA A 112 -13.51 8.75 20.15
C ALA A 112 -15.04 8.85 20.13
N ALA A 113 -15.64 9.73 20.94
CA ALA A 113 -17.09 9.97 20.93
C ALA A 113 -17.54 10.59 19.59
N LYS A 114 -16.75 11.53 19.05
CA LYS A 114 -16.99 12.14 17.74
C LYS A 114 -17.04 11.10 16.63
N GLN A 115 -16.10 10.13 16.61
CA GLN A 115 -16.03 9.07 15.60
C GLN A 115 -17.22 8.12 15.63
N LYS A 116 -17.96 8.03 16.74
CA LYS A 116 -19.18 7.21 16.89
C LYS A 116 -20.47 7.99 16.61
N SER A 117 -20.40 9.30 16.38
CA SER A 117 -21.59 10.10 16.12
C SER A 117 -22.20 9.76 14.75
N ALA A 118 -23.54 9.82 14.67
CA ALA A 118 -24.25 9.58 13.41
C ALA A 118 -23.75 10.48 12.29
N ALA A 119 -23.51 11.76 12.56
CA ALA A 119 -23.00 12.72 11.59
C ALA A 119 -21.60 12.35 11.08
N PHE A 120 -20.72 11.81 11.93
CA PHE A 120 -19.40 11.35 11.50
C PHE A 120 -19.52 10.11 10.60
N LEU A 121 -20.35 9.15 10.98
CA LEU A 121 -20.57 7.93 10.20
C LEU A 121 -21.19 8.23 8.84
N GLU A 122 -22.17 9.15 8.79
CA GLU A 122 -22.76 9.63 7.53
C GLU A 122 -21.71 10.34 6.65
N GLY A 123 -20.91 11.23 7.23
CA GLY A 123 -19.82 11.90 6.52
C GLY A 123 -18.79 10.91 5.96
N ARG A 124 -18.44 9.86 6.71
CA ARG A 124 -17.58 8.76 6.20
C ARG A 124 -18.26 8.01 5.04
N ALA A 125 -19.52 7.67 5.17
CA ALA A 125 -20.25 7.00 4.08
C ALA A 125 -20.26 7.85 2.82
N GLN A 126 -20.42 9.17 2.95
CA GLN A 126 -20.33 10.10 1.82
C GLN A 126 -18.93 10.12 1.19
N MET A 127 -17.86 10.14 1.99
CA MET A 127 -16.49 10.06 1.47
C MET A 127 -16.25 8.75 0.69
N ILE A 128 -16.72 7.62 1.21
CA ILE A 128 -16.63 6.31 0.55
C ILE A 128 -17.40 6.34 -0.79
N LYS A 129 -18.59 6.91 -0.80
CA LYS A 129 -19.40 7.08 -2.03
C LYS A 129 -18.67 7.92 -3.08
N LEU A 130 -18.06 9.03 -2.69
CA LEU A 130 -17.26 9.88 -3.58
C LEU A 130 -16.07 9.10 -4.17
N PHE A 131 -15.39 8.31 -3.34
CA PHE A 131 -14.30 7.44 -3.80
C PHE A 131 -14.79 6.44 -4.84
N GLN A 132 -15.91 5.77 -4.58
CA GLN A 132 -16.48 4.75 -5.47
C GLN A 132 -16.99 5.30 -6.82
N GLN A 133 -17.28 6.59 -6.91
CA GLN A 133 -17.65 7.28 -8.14
C GLN A 133 -16.45 7.58 -9.05
N SER A 134 -15.25 7.33 -8.58
CA SER A 134 -14.02 7.48 -9.37
C SER A 134 -13.62 6.16 -10.03
N PRO A 135 -12.83 6.19 -11.11
CA PRO A 135 -12.07 5.01 -11.53
C PRO A 135 -11.15 4.59 -10.38
N ILE A 136 -11.07 3.30 -10.09
CA ILE A 136 -10.26 2.78 -8.98
C ILE A 136 -9.34 1.70 -9.53
N LEU A 137 -8.03 1.87 -9.33
CA LEU A 137 -7.00 1.03 -9.93
C LEU A 137 -7.22 -0.48 -9.74
N PRO A 138 -7.48 -1.03 -8.53
CA PRO A 138 -7.73 -2.47 -8.38
C PRO A 138 -8.93 -2.96 -9.19
N ARG A 139 -9.98 -2.15 -9.34
CA ARG A 139 -11.16 -2.50 -10.14
C ARG A 139 -10.81 -2.58 -11.62
N LEU A 140 -10.10 -1.56 -12.14
CA LEU A 140 -9.66 -1.54 -13.54
C LEU A 140 -8.70 -2.69 -13.85
N LEU A 141 -7.80 -3.03 -12.93
CA LEU A 141 -6.93 -4.18 -13.07
C LEU A 141 -7.71 -5.51 -13.02
N GLY A 142 -8.74 -5.59 -12.17
CA GLY A 142 -9.64 -6.75 -12.10
C GLY A 142 -10.33 -7.04 -13.42
N GLU A 143 -10.74 -6.00 -14.17
CA GLU A 143 -11.29 -6.12 -15.54
C GLU A 143 -10.27 -6.72 -16.53
N GLN A 144 -8.98 -6.65 -16.20
CA GLN A 144 -7.87 -7.24 -16.96
C GLN A 144 -7.40 -8.59 -16.39
N GLY A 145 -8.17 -9.21 -15.48
CA GLY A 145 -7.88 -10.53 -14.91
C GLY A 145 -6.92 -10.55 -13.73
N TYR A 146 -6.54 -9.40 -13.20
CA TYR A 146 -5.71 -9.33 -11.99
C TYR A 146 -6.50 -9.76 -10.75
N VAL A 147 -5.85 -10.52 -9.86
CA VAL A 147 -6.25 -10.63 -8.46
C VAL A 147 -5.54 -9.55 -7.65
N SER A 148 -6.17 -9.05 -6.58
CA SER A 148 -5.60 -7.93 -5.84
C SER A 148 -5.76 -8.05 -4.34
N LEU A 149 -4.73 -7.60 -3.59
CA LEU A 149 -4.70 -7.61 -2.14
C LEU A 149 -4.53 -6.20 -1.59
N GLN A 150 -5.39 -5.83 -0.62
CA GLN A 150 -5.22 -4.63 0.20
C GLN A 150 -4.59 -4.99 1.54
N THR A 151 -3.49 -4.30 1.92
CA THR A 151 -2.91 -4.37 3.26
C THR A 151 -2.54 -2.98 3.77
N GLY A 152 -2.46 -2.82 5.10
CA GLY A 152 -2.00 -1.59 5.72
C GLY A 152 -3.02 -0.44 5.69
N LYS A 153 -2.50 0.76 5.53
CA LYS A 153 -3.28 2.01 5.60
C LYS A 153 -4.38 2.04 4.57
N TRP A 154 -5.59 2.33 5.08
CA TRP A 154 -6.80 2.40 4.29
C TRP A 154 -7.85 3.28 4.97
N TRP A 155 -8.63 4.03 4.16
CA TRP A 155 -9.60 4.99 4.69
C TRP A 155 -11.02 4.80 4.12
N MET A 156 -11.18 4.02 3.05
CA MET A 156 -12.37 4.03 2.20
C MET A 156 -13.29 2.82 2.46
N GLY A 157 -13.54 2.50 3.72
CA GLY A 157 -14.42 1.39 4.11
C GLY A 157 -13.75 0.02 4.02
N PRO A 158 -14.49 -1.09 3.91
CA PRO A 158 -13.90 -2.40 3.71
C PRO A 158 -13.15 -2.49 2.36
N TYR A 159 -12.21 -3.40 2.23
CA TYR A 159 -11.33 -3.49 1.05
C TYR A 159 -12.11 -3.65 -0.28
N GLN A 160 -13.30 -4.27 -0.23
CA GLN A 160 -14.16 -4.45 -1.40
C GLN A 160 -14.62 -3.12 -2.00
N THR A 161 -14.72 -2.05 -1.21
CA THR A 161 -15.08 -0.72 -1.73
C THR A 161 -14.04 -0.19 -2.71
N GLY A 162 -12.79 -0.60 -2.55
CA GLY A 162 -11.67 -0.33 -3.46
C GLY A 162 -11.59 -1.27 -4.67
N GLY A 163 -12.45 -2.30 -4.73
CA GLY A 163 -12.40 -3.30 -5.80
C GLY A 163 -11.29 -4.33 -5.63
N PHE A 164 -10.70 -4.45 -4.45
CA PHE A 164 -9.74 -5.50 -4.15
C PHE A 164 -10.43 -6.87 -4.02
N THR A 165 -9.77 -7.93 -4.49
CA THR A 165 -10.29 -9.30 -4.39
C THR A 165 -10.10 -9.88 -2.99
N GLU A 166 -9.01 -9.49 -2.32
CA GLU A 166 -8.69 -9.86 -0.94
C GLU A 166 -8.24 -8.62 -0.16
N GLY A 167 -8.31 -8.66 1.16
CA GLY A 167 -7.84 -7.55 1.98
C GLY A 167 -7.93 -7.79 3.46
N MET A 168 -7.14 -7.03 4.21
CA MET A 168 -7.07 -7.13 5.66
C MET A 168 -8.09 -6.22 6.36
N THR A 169 -8.40 -5.04 5.79
CA THR A 169 -9.31 -4.09 6.42
C THR A 169 -10.77 -4.53 6.34
N LYS A 170 -11.48 -4.39 7.46
CA LYS A 170 -12.93 -4.58 7.58
C LYS A 170 -13.72 -3.27 7.49
N GLY A 171 -13.03 -2.17 7.29
CA GLY A 171 -13.63 -0.84 7.13
C GLY A 171 -13.42 0.10 8.31
N GLY A 172 -12.60 -0.29 9.28
CA GLY A 172 -12.17 0.57 10.37
C GLY A 172 -11.31 1.74 9.89
N ARG A 173 -11.23 2.77 10.71
CA ARG A 173 -10.38 3.94 10.44
C ARG A 173 -8.91 3.52 10.40
N HIS A 174 -8.12 4.08 9.49
CA HIS A 174 -6.70 3.79 9.23
C HIS A 174 -6.43 2.42 8.58
N GLY A 175 -7.38 1.49 8.52
CA GLY A 175 -7.19 0.15 7.97
C GLY A 175 -7.27 -0.98 8.99
N ASP A 176 -7.64 -0.67 10.24
CA ASP A 176 -7.86 -1.62 11.34
C ASP A 176 -6.80 -2.75 11.42
N GLU A 177 -7.19 -4.03 11.25
CA GLU A 177 -6.26 -5.18 11.28
C GLU A 177 -5.19 -5.11 10.19
N GLY A 178 -5.42 -4.35 9.11
CA GLY A 178 -4.42 -4.11 8.07
C GLY A 178 -3.14 -3.46 8.58
N LEU A 179 -3.20 -2.75 9.71
CA LEU A 179 -2.04 -2.09 10.31
C LEU A 179 -1.02 -3.05 10.94
N ASP A 180 -1.35 -4.32 11.08
CA ASP A 180 -0.43 -5.36 11.54
C ASP A 180 0.63 -5.72 10.47
N ILE A 181 0.34 -5.42 9.20
CA ILE A 181 1.30 -5.69 8.11
C ILE A 181 2.60 -4.90 8.30
N GLY A 182 3.74 -5.56 8.15
CA GLY A 182 5.06 -4.97 8.31
C GLY A 182 5.48 -4.73 9.77
N ARG A 183 4.52 -4.55 10.69
CA ARG A 183 4.83 -4.42 12.13
C ARG A 183 4.80 -5.74 12.90
N LYS A 184 3.93 -6.66 12.52
CA LYS A 184 3.77 -7.96 13.19
C LYS A 184 3.99 -9.13 12.24
N THR A 185 3.59 -8.98 10.99
CA THR A 185 3.63 -10.06 10.00
C THR A 185 3.72 -9.53 8.58
N LEU A 186 4.28 -10.32 7.68
CA LEU A 186 4.20 -10.16 6.23
C LEU A 186 3.40 -11.31 5.58
N ALA A 187 2.97 -12.31 6.37
CA ALA A 187 2.32 -13.52 5.87
C ALA A 187 1.12 -13.23 4.93
N PRO A 188 0.19 -12.30 5.23
CA PRO A 188 -0.91 -12.01 4.31
C PRO A 188 -0.44 -11.63 2.90
N LEU A 189 0.65 -10.89 2.79
CA LEU A 189 1.23 -10.46 1.51
C LEU A 189 1.97 -11.62 0.81
N THR A 190 2.84 -12.32 1.53
CA THR A 190 3.64 -13.42 0.96
C THR A 190 2.79 -14.60 0.54
N ASP A 191 1.79 -14.96 1.35
CA ASP A 191 0.83 -16.03 1.03
C ASP A 191 -0.02 -15.67 -0.19
N PHE A 192 -0.48 -14.42 -0.31
CA PHE A 192 -1.21 -13.94 -1.48
C PHE A 192 -0.35 -14.04 -2.75
N ILE A 193 0.88 -13.54 -2.71
CA ILE A 193 1.82 -13.61 -3.83
C ILE A 193 2.05 -15.06 -4.25
N SER A 194 2.28 -15.96 -3.29
CA SER A 194 2.51 -17.38 -3.55
C SER A 194 1.30 -18.04 -4.21
N ARG A 195 0.07 -17.76 -3.74
CA ARG A 195 -1.17 -18.26 -4.35
C ARG A 195 -1.35 -17.73 -5.77
N ALA A 196 -1.20 -16.43 -5.98
CA ALA A 196 -1.34 -15.82 -7.30
C ALA A 196 -0.34 -16.40 -8.32
N LYS A 197 0.92 -16.59 -7.90
CA LYS A 197 1.96 -17.24 -8.72
C LYS A 197 1.59 -18.68 -9.05
N LYS A 198 1.13 -19.47 -8.07
CA LYS A 198 0.70 -20.86 -8.27
C LYS A 198 -0.48 -20.97 -9.24
N ASP A 199 -1.43 -20.04 -9.15
CA ASP A 199 -2.63 -20.02 -9.99
C ASP A 199 -2.38 -19.40 -11.39
N GLY A 200 -1.15 -18.93 -11.65
CA GLY A 200 -0.77 -18.29 -12.92
C GLY A 200 -1.49 -16.96 -13.18
N LYS A 201 -2.02 -16.30 -12.15
CA LYS A 201 -2.77 -15.04 -12.24
C LYS A 201 -1.84 -13.84 -12.04
N PRO A 202 -1.96 -12.79 -12.86
CA PRO A 202 -1.31 -11.52 -12.56
C PRO A 202 -1.92 -10.93 -11.29
N PHE A 203 -1.10 -10.26 -10.49
CA PHE A 203 -1.58 -9.69 -9.24
C PHE A 203 -1.23 -8.21 -9.08
N PHE A 204 -2.08 -7.51 -8.33
CA PHE A 204 -1.83 -6.20 -7.75
C PHE A 204 -1.84 -6.29 -6.24
N ALA A 205 -0.72 -6.04 -5.59
CA ALA A 205 -0.62 -6.01 -4.13
C ALA A 205 -0.37 -4.58 -3.63
N TRP A 206 -1.23 -4.10 -2.75
CA TRP A 206 -1.10 -2.83 -2.05
C TRP A 206 -0.47 -3.07 -0.68
N TYR A 207 0.81 -2.75 -0.55
CA TYR A 207 1.57 -2.81 0.68
C TYR A 207 1.79 -1.39 1.21
N ALA A 208 0.94 -0.98 2.15
CA ALA A 208 0.99 0.34 2.79
C ALA A 208 1.08 0.21 4.31
N PRO A 209 2.21 -0.30 4.85
CA PRO A 209 2.36 -0.47 6.29
C PRO A 209 2.32 0.87 6.99
N MET A 210 1.92 0.87 8.27
CA MET A 210 1.98 2.07 9.10
C MET A 210 3.43 2.30 9.60
N LEU A 211 4.37 2.42 8.65
CA LEU A 211 5.81 2.61 8.84
C LEU A 211 6.31 3.74 7.93
N PRO A 212 7.10 4.68 8.41
CA PRO A 212 7.54 4.89 9.79
C PRO A 212 6.58 5.70 10.69
N HIS A 213 5.29 5.80 10.34
CA HIS A 213 4.25 6.57 11.07
C HIS A 213 4.22 6.25 12.58
N ASP A 214 3.83 7.21 13.42
CA ASP A 214 3.62 6.97 14.85
C ASP A 214 2.45 5.97 15.12
N PRO A 215 2.41 5.31 16.30
CA PRO A 215 3.36 5.41 17.40
C PRO A 215 4.73 4.81 17.04
N HIS A 216 5.79 5.57 17.35
CA HIS A 216 7.15 5.11 17.11
C HIS A 216 7.54 4.08 18.17
N THR A 217 7.33 2.82 17.84
CA THR A 217 7.61 1.64 18.70
C THR A 217 8.55 0.67 17.98
N PRO A 218 9.74 1.12 17.56
CA PRO A 218 10.68 0.26 16.86
C PRO A 218 11.16 -0.87 17.75
N PRO A 219 11.56 -2.02 17.19
CA PRO A 219 12.28 -3.05 17.93
C PRO A 219 13.54 -2.48 18.58
N GLU A 220 13.84 -2.92 19.83
CA GLU A 220 14.98 -2.39 20.61
C GLU A 220 16.32 -2.55 19.87
N ARG A 221 16.51 -3.65 19.13
CA ARG A 221 17.71 -3.87 18.31
C ARG A 221 17.97 -2.77 17.28
N LEU A 222 16.91 -2.15 16.74
CA LEU A 222 17.00 -1.01 15.82
C LEU A 222 17.17 0.30 16.58
N LEU A 223 16.39 0.51 17.64
CA LEU A 223 16.48 1.73 18.45
C LEU A 223 17.89 1.94 19.00
N ALA A 224 18.55 0.88 19.45
CA ALA A 224 19.92 0.92 19.98
C ALA A 224 20.92 1.50 18.96
N LYS A 225 20.72 1.29 17.65
CA LYS A 225 21.61 1.83 16.61
C LYS A 225 21.58 3.35 16.50
N TYR A 226 20.46 3.99 16.91
CA TYR A 226 20.18 5.41 16.71
C TYR A 226 20.17 6.25 17.99
N ARG A 227 20.10 5.61 19.17
CA ARG A 227 19.90 6.27 20.46
C ARG A 227 20.90 7.40 20.72
N ASP A 228 22.18 7.14 20.44
CA ASP A 228 23.27 8.09 20.70
C ASP A 228 23.69 8.87 19.44
N LYS A 229 23.08 8.60 18.29
CA LYS A 229 23.41 9.24 17.02
C LYS A 229 22.37 10.25 16.55
N SER A 230 21.18 10.20 17.11
CA SER A 230 20.09 11.07 16.72
C SER A 230 20.01 12.30 17.63
N PRO A 231 19.56 13.45 17.12
CA PRO A 231 19.53 14.71 17.89
C PRO A 231 18.58 14.68 19.10
N THR A 232 17.57 13.81 19.07
CA THR A 232 16.60 13.63 20.16
C THR A 232 16.16 12.18 20.26
N PRO A 233 15.64 11.73 21.44
CA PRO A 233 15.08 10.39 21.57
C PRO A 233 13.92 10.11 20.60
N GLN A 234 13.12 11.13 20.25
CA GLN A 234 12.03 11.02 19.30
C GLN A 234 12.57 10.77 17.88
N ALA A 235 13.61 11.52 17.48
CA ALA A 235 14.28 11.30 16.19
C ALA A 235 14.92 9.90 16.11
N ALA A 236 15.54 9.44 17.22
CA ALA A 236 16.09 8.07 17.27
C ALA A 236 15.03 6.99 17.01
N LYS A 237 13.85 7.14 17.63
CA LYS A 237 12.73 6.23 17.40
C LYS A 237 12.26 6.28 15.95
N TYR A 238 12.10 7.46 15.37
CA TYR A 238 11.69 7.63 13.98
C TYR A 238 12.72 7.03 13.02
N HIS A 239 14.01 7.31 13.18
CA HIS A 239 15.07 6.72 12.36
C HIS A 239 15.08 5.19 12.42
N ALA A 240 14.84 4.63 13.60
CA ALA A 240 14.70 3.18 13.78
C ALA A 240 13.44 2.62 13.09
N MET A 241 12.34 3.39 13.03
CA MET A 241 11.14 3.00 12.25
C MET A 241 11.40 3.03 10.74
N VAL A 242 12.23 3.97 10.25
CA VAL A 242 12.64 4.03 8.84
C VAL A 242 13.45 2.79 8.47
N GLU A 243 14.44 2.40 9.29
CA GLU A 243 15.20 1.18 9.06
C GLU A 243 14.31 -0.07 9.16
N TRP A 244 13.34 -0.08 10.08
CA TRP A 244 12.39 -1.19 10.15
C TRP A 244 11.54 -1.32 8.88
N PHE A 245 11.09 -0.21 8.32
CA PHE A 245 10.43 -0.23 7.01
C PHE A 245 11.34 -0.81 5.93
N ASP A 246 12.60 -0.39 5.87
CA ASP A 246 13.60 -0.90 4.92
C ASP A 246 13.80 -2.42 5.06
N GLU A 247 13.87 -2.95 6.28
CA GLU A 247 13.95 -4.40 6.52
C GLU A 247 12.76 -5.15 5.90
N THR A 248 11.53 -4.62 6.04
CA THR A 248 10.35 -5.26 5.43
C THR A 248 10.45 -5.33 3.91
N ILE A 249 11.09 -4.34 3.27
CA ILE A 249 11.34 -4.36 1.81
C ILE A 249 12.36 -5.45 1.48
N GLY A 250 13.37 -5.63 2.31
CA GLY A 250 14.33 -6.73 2.19
C GLY A 250 13.64 -8.10 2.22
N ASP A 251 12.80 -8.32 3.21
CA ASP A 251 12.06 -9.57 3.39
C ASP A 251 11.11 -9.85 2.21
N ILE A 252 10.37 -8.84 1.73
CA ILE A 252 9.48 -8.97 0.57
C ILE A 252 10.26 -9.31 -0.69
N ARG A 253 11.44 -8.72 -0.89
CA ARG A 253 12.28 -8.99 -2.06
C ARG A 253 12.93 -10.36 -2.04
N ALA A 254 13.13 -10.94 -0.85
CA ALA A 254 13.69 -12.29 -0.70
C ALA A 254 12.66 -13.39 -0.99
N HIS A 255 11.35 -13.09 -0.93
CA HIS A 255 10.23 -13.99 -1.23
C HIS A 255 9.93 -14.08 -2.73
#